data_8bbc92278d4df4e55d8fb894f14d98e9
#
_entry.id   8bbc92278d4df4e55d8fb894f14d98e9
#
_cell.length_a   1.000
_cell.length_b   1.000
_cell.length_c   1.000
_cell.angle_alpha   90.00
_cell.angle_beta   90.00
_cell.angle_gamma   90.00
#
_symmetry.space_group_name_H-M   'P 1'
#
loop_
_entity.id
_entity.type
_entity.pdbx_description
1 polymer ?
#
loop_
_entity_poly.entity_id
_entity_poly.type
_entity_poly.pdbx_seq_one_letter_code
_entity_poly.pdbx_strand_id
1 'polypeptide(L)'
;MKYLLVEPKVKSIAPNIALMKWATWCERNNHEFEYVKGNIRPSIQPDVILMSCIFSFYSRKYGETIRHYRNLFPKAKIIVGGAFPSNMPEWFEQFPYVEIHHGLSEEIESLPPKYSIDKKNKKIITYASRGCVNKCGYCTVPKLEGDMKSFQSIKETLEYGLKEIPDATGVVLYDNNFTAHEYFDNIVDELRDFGLPVDIHGLHVSDFTEHHAQRFAELKWGAQHENGTAYNRFSFDFVGYEKHVKRALELSEKYKIKAGFFCYLLFNWKDSPHDFWKRIILSQRMVDEVGRTVFLFPQRFEPLNSLERNNYIGDKWNDDLVRGVVKLYTFMHGFIPLTTTRNIFRWIGYSYEEFLDNVIKFSTVRGYRLNKKSGEPPSTDSLY
;
A
#
# COMPACT_ATOMS: atom_id res chain seq x y z
N MET A 1 -25.83 -21.42 7.62
CA MET A 1 -25.42 -21.19 6.22
C MET A 1 -23.96 -21.56 6.06
N LYS A 2 -23.54 -21.89 4.85
CA LYS A 2 -22.14 -22.23 4.53
C LYS A 2 -21.53 -21.12 3.67
N TYR A 3 -20.41 -20.59 4.14
CA TYR A 3 -19.70 -19.48 3.51
C TYR A 3 -18.36 -19.94 2.90
N LEU A 4 -18.09 -19.56 1.66
CA LEU A 4 -16.78 -19.73 1.07
C LEU A 4 -16.10 -18.36 1.00
N LEU A 5 -15.00 -18.21 1.72
CA LEU A 5 -14.18 -17.01 1.76
C LEU A 5 -13.07 -17.14 0.71
N VAL A 6 -13.14 -16.37 -0.37
CA VAL A 6 -12.23 -16.51 -1.51
C VAL A 6 -11.27 -15.35 -1.58
N GLU A 7 -9.98 -15.65 -1.45
CA GLU A 7 -8.90 -14.73 -1.83
C GLU A 7 -8.39 -15.12 -3.22
N PRO A 8 -8.63 -14.32 -4.28
CA PRO A 8 -8.09 -14.60 -5.60
C PRO A 8 -6.56 -14.68 -5.57
N LYS A 9 -5.95 -15.59 -6.34
CA LYS A 9 -4.50 -15.79 -6.37
C LYS A 9 -3.80 -14.62 -7.07
N VAL A 10 -3.49 -13.60 -6.30
CA VAL A 10 -2.73 -12.43 -6.72
C VAL A 10 -1.40 -12.35 -5.94
N LYS A 11 -0.44 -11.59 -6.46
CA LYS A 11 0.78 -11.28 -5.70
C LYS A 11 0.42 -10.23 -4.65
N SER A 12 -0.08 -10.68 -3.53
CA SER A 12 -0.24 -9.85 -2.33
C SER A 12 0.68 -10.39 -1.25
N ILE A 13 1.36 -9.51 -0.56
CA ILE A 13 2.27 -9.84 0.52
C ILE A 13 1.51 -9.77 1.85
N ALA A 14 0.48 -8.94 1.90
CA ALA A 14 -0.40 -8.82 3.06
C ALA A 14 -1.54 -9.85 3.01
N PRO A 15 -1.89 -10.47 4.12
CA PRO A 15 -3.09 -11.29 4.21
C PRO A 15 -4.35 -10.43 4.02
N ASN A 16 -5.45 -11.06 3.65
CA ASN A 16 -6.71 -10.38 3.42
C ASN A 16 -7.48 -10.20 4.73
N ILE A 17 -7.31 -9.05 5.38
CA ILE A 17 -7.93 -8.74 6.68
C ILE A 17 -9.47 -8.80 6.62
N ALA A 18 -10.08 -8.35 5.51
CA ALA A 18 -11.53 -8.39 5.38
C ALA A 18 -12.07 -9.83 5.45
N LEU A 19 -11.43 -10.77 4.73
CA LEU A 19 -11.83 -12.18 4.79
C LEU A 19 -11.52 -12.81 6.15
N MET A 20 -10.45 -12.39 6.82
CA MET A 20 -10.16 -12.81 8.19
C MET A 20 -11.23 -12.34 9.19
N LYS A 21 -11.72 -11.10 9.04
CA LYS A 21 -12.83 -10.58 9.85
C LYS A 21 -14.15 -11.31 9.54
N TRP A 22 -14.41 -11.62 8.26
CA TRP A 22 -15.55 -12.44 7.87
C TRP A 22 -15.49 -13.86 8.46
N ALA A 23 -14.31 -14.46 8.59
CA ALA A 23 -14.15 -15.73 9.28
C ALA A 23 -14.54 -15.65 10.75
N THR A 24 -14.12 -14.58 11.47
CA THR A 24 -14.57 -14.32 12.84
C THR A 24 -16.08 -14.12 12.92
N TRP A 25 -16.66 -13.39 11.96
CA TRP A 25 -18.11 -13.19 11.90
C TRP A 25 -18.86 -14.52 11.72
N CYS A 26 -18.41 -15.38 10.81
CA CYS A 26 -18.99 -16.70 10.61
C CYS A 26 -18.97 -17.54 11.88
N GLU A 27 -17.86 -17.56 12.61
CA GLU A 27 -17.78 -18.28 13.89
C GLU A 27 -18.75 -17.75 14.95
N ARG A 28 -18.79 -16.42 15.12
CA ARG A 28 -19.68 -15.78 16.11
C ARG A 28 -21.17 -16.00 15.82
N ASN A 29 -21.52 -16.20 14.54
CA ASN A 29 -22.89 -16.45 14.10
C ASN A 29 -23.19 -17.94 13.86
N ASN A 30 -22.33 -18.85 14.27
CA ASN A 30 -22.48 -20.31 14.09
C ASN A 30 -22.67 -20.72 12.62
N HIS A 31 -21.94 -20.09 11.70
CA HIS A 31 -21.91 -20.44 10.29
C HIS A 31 -20.70 -21.31 9.98
N GLU A 32 -20.90 -22.32 9.15
CA GLU A 32 -19.80 -23.10 8.57
C GLU A 32 -19.08 -22.26 7.53
N PHE A 33 -17.75 -22.24 7.55
CA PHE A 33 -17.00 -21.56 6.50
C PHE A 33 -15.73 -22.30 6.10
N GLU A 34 -15.27 -22.05 4.89
CA GLU A 34 -13.96 -22.48 4.39
C GLU A 34 -13.27 -21.28 3.70
N TYR A 35 -11.97 -21.12 3.99
CA TYR A 35 -11.14 -20.11 3.31
C TYR A 35 -10.28 -20.78 2.25
N VAL A 36 -10.27 -20.19 1.05
CA VAL A 36 -9.45 -20.66 -0.07
C VAL A 36 -8.70 -19.51 -0.75
N LYS A 37 -7.48 -19.81 -1.23
CA LYS A 37 -6.67 -18.88 -2.01
C LYS A 37 -6.50 -19.37 -3.43
N GLY A 38 -7.14 -18.66 -4.38
CA GLY A 38 -7.17 -19.00 -5.81
C GLY A 38 -8.36 -19.87 -6.23
N ASN A 39 -8.23 -20.53 -7.37
CA ASN A 39 -9.28 -21.34 -7.98
C ASN A 39 -9.20 -22.79 -7.49
N ILE A 40 -9.47 -23.00 -6.21
CA ILE A 40 -9.40 -24.31 -5.55
C ILE A 40 -10.82 -24.77 -5.26
N ARG A 41 -11.13 -26.04 -5.52
CA ARG A 41 -12.42 -26.63 -5.16
C ARG A 41 -12.46 -26.81 -3.63
N PRO A 42 -13.44 -26.18 -2.94
CA PRO A 42 -13.57 -26.34 -1.50
C PRO A 42 -14.16 -27.71 -1.14
N SER A 43 -14.07 -28.07 0.13
CA SER A 43 -14.69 -29.27 0.70
C SER A 43 -16.18 -29.08 0.97
N ILE A 44 -16.62 -27.83 1.19
CA ILE A 44 -18.01 -27.49 1.48
C ILE A 44 -18.79 -27.16 0.18
N GLN A 45 -20.11 -27.33 0.26
CA GLN A 45 -21.05 -26.79 -0.74
C GLN A 45 -21.55 -25.43 -0.23
N PRO A 46 -21.04 -24.30 -0.73
CA PRO A 46 -21.37 -22.99 -0.17
C PRO A 46 -22.76 -22.50 -0.59
N ASP A 47 -23.45 -21.83 0.33
CA ASP A 47 -24.65 -21.03 0.06
C ASP A 47 -24.23 -19.63 -0.44
N VAL A 48 -23.14 -19.08 0.15
CA VAL A 48 -22.63 -17.75 -0.14
C VAL A 48 -21.11 -17.80 -0.36
N ILE A 49 -20.66 -17.09 -1.37
CA ILE A 49 -19.23 -16.91 -1.70
C ILE A 49 -18.88 -15.45 -1.50
N LEU A 50 -17.97 -15.16 -0.57
CA LEU A 50 -17.45 -13.82 -0.32
C LEU A 50 -16.06 -13.71 -0.95
N MET A 51 -15.87 -12.77 -1.87
CA MET A 51 -14.61 -12.57 -2.57
C MET A 51 -14.09 -11.17 -2.34
N SER A 52 -12.80 -11.04 -2.00
CA SER A 52 -12.15 -9.74 -1.80
C SER A 52 -11.27 -9.38 -3.00
N CYS A 53 -11.62 -8.26 -3.67
CA CYS A 53 -10.95 -7.73 -4.85
C CYS A 53 -10.38 -6.34 -4.55
N ILE A 54 -9.05 -6.24 -4.31
CA ILE A 54 -8.41 -5.01 -3.84
C ILE A 54 -7.87 -4.18 -5.01
N PHE A 55 -7.03 -4.79 -5.85
CA PHE A 55 -6.25 -4.07 -6.86
C PHE A 55 -6.82 -4.28 -8.27
N SER A 56 -7.25 -3.21 -8.93
CA SER A 56 -7.83 -3.26 -10.28
C SER A 56 -6.90 -3.81 -11.38
N PHE A 57 -5.57 -3.70 -11.22
CA PHE A 57 -4.62 -4.29 -12.17
C PHE A 57 -4.60 -5.83 -12.16
N TYR A 58 -5.29 -6.47 -11.22
CA TYR A 58 -5.56 -7.91 -11.21
C TYR A 58 -6.95 -8.27 -11.73
N SER A 59 -7.68 -7.34 -12.35
CA SER A 59 -9.05 -7.51 -12.83
C SER A 59 -9.26 -8.81 -13.61
N ARG A 60 -8.35 -9.15 -14.54
CA ARG A 60 -8.41 -10.42 -15.29
C ARG A 60 -8.48 -11.64 -14.38
N LYS A 61 -7.62 -11.70 -13.35
CA LYS A 61 -7.59 -12.83 -12.40
C LYS A 61 -8.85 -12.89 -11.56
N TYR A 62 -9.39 -11.74 -11.17
CA TYR A 62 -10.68 -11.70 -10.47
C TYR A 62 -11.81 -12.24 -11.34
N GLY A 63 -11.88 -11.85 -12.61
CA GLY A 63 -12.87 -12.38 -13.56
C GLY A 63 -12.74 -13.89 -13.78
N GLU A 64 -11.51 -14.40 -13.88
CA GLU A 64 -11.24 -15.84 -13.97
C GLU A 64 -11.76 -16.58 -12.71
N THR A 65 -11.52 -16.02 -11.51
CA THR A 65 -11.96 -16.60 -10.23
C THR A 65 -13.49 -16.54 -10.08
N ILE A 66 -14.14 -15.43 -10.44
CA ILE A 66 -15.59 -15.29 -10.42
C ILE A 66 -16.25 -16.36 -11.30
N ARG A 67 -15.77 -16.50 -12.55
CA ARG A 67 -16.30 -17.52 -13.48
C ARG A 67 -16.09 -18.94 -12.96
N HIS A 68 -14.92 -19.22 -12.38
CA HIS A 68 -14.58 -20.52 -11.81
C HIS A 68 -15.61 -20.92 -10.74
N TYR A 69 -15.88 -20.06 -9.77
CA TYR A 69 -16.80 -20.39 -8.69
C TYR A 69 -18.27 -20.38 -9.11
N ARG A 70 -18.68 -19.56 -10.09
CA ARG A 70 -20.02 -19.65 -10.67
C ARG A 70 -20.25 -20.99 -11.36
N ASN A 71 -19.24 -21.50 -12.08
CA ASN A 71 -19.34 -22.80 -12.74
C ASN A 71 -19.39 -23.96 -11.75
N LEU A 72 -18.63 -23.89 -10.65
CA LEU A 72 -18.64 -24.91 -9.61
C LEU A 72 -19.94 -24.90 -8.77
N PHE A 73 -20.48 -23.71 -8.50
CA PHE A 73 -21.62 -23.50 -7.61
C PHE A 73 -22.67 -22.57 -8.25
N PRO A 74 -23.42 -23.07 -9.24
CA PRO A 74 -24.37 -22.24 -10.02
C PRO A 74 -25.45 -21.56 -9.17
N LYS A 75 -25.79 -22.14 -8.01
CA LYS A 75 -26.85 -21.65 -7.12
C LYS A 75 -26.32 -20.75 -5.97
N ALA A 76 -25.03 -20.75 -5.72
CA ALA A 76 -24.45 -19.95 -4.64
C ALA A 76 -24.56 -18.46 -4.95
N LYS A 77 -24.86 -17.65 -3.93
CA LYS A 77 -24.78 -16.20 -4.00
C LYS A 77 -23.30 -15.79 -4.02
N ILE A 78 -22.88 -14.95 -4.98
CA ILE A 78 -21.51 -14.43 -5.05
C ILE A 78 -21.53 -12.95 -4.71
N ILE A 79 -20.82 -12.58 -3.66
CA ILE A 79 -20.65 -11.18 -3.23
C ILE A 79 -19.18 -10.82 -3.37
N VAL A 80 -18.88 -9.73 -4.07
CA VAL A 80 -17.51 -9.19 -4.21
C VAL A 80 -17.40 -7.87 -3.50
N GLY A 81 -16.36 -7.71 -2.68
CA GLY A 81 -16.06 -6.50 -1.95
C GLY A 81 -14.60 -6.07 -2.13
N GLY A 82 -14.25 -4.94 -1.51
CA GLY A 82 -12.92 -4.34 -1.53
C GLY A 82 -12.83 -3.10 -2.41
N ALA A 83 -11.63 -2.54 -2.51
CA ALA A 83 -11.42 -1.25 -3.16
C ALA A 83 -11.74 -1.27 -4.66
N PHE A 84 -11.46 -2.35 -5.37
CA PHE A 84 -11.71 -2.41 -6.81
C PHE A 84 -13.20 -2.36 -7.16
N PRO A 85 -14.08 -3.23 -6.64
CA PRO A 85 -15.52 -3.16 -6.98
C PRO A 85 -16.17 -1.87 -6.46
N SER A 86 -15.70 -1.32 -5.34
CA SER A 86 -16.22 -0.06 -4.83
C SER A 86 -15.87 1.16 -5.68
N ASN A 87 -14.71 1.17 -6.33
CA ASN A 87 -14.27 2.27 -7.19
C ASN A 87 -14.72 2.14 -8.64
N MET A 88 -14.86 0.92 -9.13
CA MET A 88 -15.12 0.60 -10.55
C MET A 88 -16.20 -0.48 -10.66
N PRO A 89 -17.44 -0.25 -10.15
CA PRO A 89 -18.51 -1.23 -10.20
C PRO A 89 -18.89 -1.61 -11.64
N GLU A 90 -18.73 -0.67 -12.60
CA GLU A 90 -19.06 -0.87 -14.01
C GLU A 90 -18.26 -2.04 -14.63
N TRP A 91 -17.04 -2.29 -14.13
CA TRP A 91 -16.26 -3.43 -14.60
C TRP A 91 -16.93 -4.78 -14.28
N PHE A 92 -17.72 -4.84 -13.23
CA PHE A 92 -18.41 -6.06 -12.77
C PHE A 92 -19.74 -6.30 -13.47
N GLU A 93 -20.30 -5.36 -14.26
CA GLU A 93 -21.54 -5.52 -15.03
C GLU A 93 -21.49 -6.72 -15.98
N GLN A 94 -20.29 -7.12 -16.43
CA GLN A 94 -20.09 -8.35 -17.21
C GLN A 94 -20.42 -9.65 -16.42
N PHE A 95 -20.70 -9.55 -15.11
CA PHE A 95 -21.08 -10.64 -14.23
C PHE A 95 -22.42 -10.33 -13.55
N PRO A 96 -23.56 -10.39 -14.26
CA PRO A 96 -24.87 -9.96 -13.73
C PRO A 96 -25.35 -10.76 -12.53
N TYR A 97 -24.68 -11.86 -12.20
CA TYR A 97 -24.95 -12.73 -11.06
C TYR A 97 -24.10 -12.42 -9.83
N VAL A 98 -23.30 -11.37 -9.86
CA VAL A 98 -22.45 -10.93 -8.76
C VAL A 98 -23.10 -9.75 -8.09
N GLU A 99 -23.14 -9.79 -6.76
CA GLU A 99 -23.52 -8.65 -5.94
C GLU A 99 -22.25 -7.91 -5.50
N ILE A 100 -22.27 -6.58 -5.57
CA ILE A 100 -21.15 -5.76 -5.15
C ILE A 100 -21.42 -5.21 -3.75
N HIS A 101 -20.46 -5.42 -2.84
CA HIS A 101 -20.42 -4.74 -1.57
C HIS A 101 -19.54 -3.49 -1.69
N HIS A 102 -20.12 -2.31 -1.41
CA HIS A 102 -19.43 -1.03 -1.50
C HIS A 102 -18.89 -0.56 -0.15
N GLY A 103 -17.65 -0.08 -0.14
CA GLY A 103 -17.03 0.52 1.04
C GLY A 103 -16.68 -0.47 2.15
N LEU A 104 -16.75 -0.01 3.39
CA LEU A 104 -16.53 -0.82 4.59
C LEU A 104 -17.78 -1.63 4.93
N SER A 105 -17.60 -2.81 5.50
CA SER A 105 -18.70 -3.64 6.00
C SER A 105 -18.86 -3.43 7.50
N GLU A 106 -19.91 -2.71 7.90
CA GLU A 106 -20.18 -2.40 9.32
C GLU A 106 -20.28 -3.67 10.19
N GLU A 107 -20.76 -4.76 9.61
CA GLU A 107 -20.94 -6.05 10.31
C GLU A 107 -19.63 -6.64 10.84
N ILE A 108 -18.52 -6.36 10.17
CA ILE A 108 -17.21 -6.95 10.50
C ILE A 108 -16.19 -5.91 10.99
N GLU A 109 -16.48 -4.61 10.92
CA GLU A 109 -15.47 -3.58 11.15
C GLU A 109 -14.89 -3.63 12.56
N SER A 110 -15.72 -3.88 13.56
CA SER A 110 -15.32 -4.03 14.97
C SER A 110 -14.75 -5.41 15.33
N LEU A 111 -14.80 -6.39 14.41
CA LEU A 111 -14.34 -7.74 14.70
C LEU A 111 -12.82 -7.86 14.57
N PRO A 112 -12.15 -8.62 15.45
CA PRO A 112 -10.76 -8.96 15.27
C PRO A 112 -10.59 -9.92 14.09
N PRO A 113 -9.51 -9.83 13.31
CA PRO A 113 -9.25 -10.76 12.23
C PRO A 113 -8.89 -12.16 12.73
N LYS A 114 -9.46 -13.21 12.15
CA LYS A 114 -9.06 -14.60 12.41
C LYS A 114 -7.79 -14.93 11.64
N TYR A 115 -6.66 -14.65 12.23
CA TYR A 115 -5.34 -14.79 11.58
C TYR A 115 -4.99 -16.23 11.23
N SER A 116 -5.49 -17.21 12.00
CA SER A 116 -5.20 -18.63 11.83
C SER A 116 -5.67 -19.22 10.49
N ILE A 117 -6.54 -18.54 9.74
CA ILE A 117 -6.95 -18.99 8.39
C ILE A 117 -5.82 -18.88 7.36
N ASP A 118 -4.85 -17.97 7.54
CA ASP A 118 -3.63 -17.89 6.73
C ASP A 118 -2.41 -18.33 7.56
N LYS A 119 -2.10 -19.63 7.51
CA LYS A 119 -1.00 -20.25 8.28
C LYS A 119 0.39 -19.67 7.98
N LYS A 120 0.55 -18.93 6.89
CA LYS A 120 1.83 -18.29 6.53
C LYS A 120 2.00 -16.93 7.17
N ASN A 121 0.91 -16.33 7.64
CA ASN A 121 0.96 -15.03 8.28
C ASN A 121 1.56 -15.15 9.70
N LYS A 122 2.60 -14.35 9.98
CA LYS A 122 3.27 -14.25 11.28
C LYS A 122 3.15 -12.85 11.88
N LYS A 123 2.26 -12.02 11.36
CA LYS A 123 2.07 -10.64 11.83
C LYS A 123 0.64 -10.41 12.30
N ILE A 124 0.51 -9.71 13.39
CA ILE A 124 -0.79 -9.16 13.83
C ILE A 124 -1.02 -7.89 13.01
N ILE A 125 -1.98 -7.92 12.10
CA ILE A 125 -2.26 -6.81 11.19
C ILE A 125 -3.60 -6.20 11.56
N THR A 126 -3.62 -4.92 11.87
CA THR A 126 -4.82 -4.23 12.31
C THR A 126 -4.84 -2.76 11.85
N TYR A 127 -5.86 -2.05 12.28
CA TYR A 127 -6.06 -0.61 12.11
C TYR A 127 -6.26 0.01 13.48
N ALA A 128 -5.67 1.18 13.73
CA ALA A 128 -6.02 2.03 14.87
C ALA A 128 -7.10 3.05 14.49
N SER A 129 -7.26 3.32 13.18
CA SER A 129 -8.32 4.18 12.64
C SER A 129 -8.80 3.71 11.26
N ARG A 130 -9.97 4.22 10.85
CA ARG A 130 -10.52 4.11 9.50
C ARG A 130 -10.83 5.49 8.97
N GLY A 131 -10.82 5.64 7.62
CA GLY A 131 -11.00 6.95 7.00
C GLY A 131 -9.77 7.85 7.11
N CYS A 132 -9.93 9.13 6.78
CA CYS A 132 -8.84 10.10 6.83
C CYS A 132 -9.40 11.52 7.04
N VAL A 133 -8.64 12.36 7.75
CA VAL A 133 -8.97 13.80 7.89
C VAL A 133 -8.79 14.56 6.57
N ASN A 134 -7.94 14.05 5.68
CA ASN A 134 -7.63 14.67 4.39
C ASN A 134 -8.59 14.18 3.29
N LYS A 135 -8.97 15.09 2.38
CA LYS A 135 -9.85 14.82 1.23
C LYS A 135 -9.08 14.94 -0.09
N CYS A 136 -7.95 14.24 -0.19
CA CYS A 136 -7.07 14.31 -1.37
C CYS A 136 -7.80 13.81 -2.62
N GLY A 137 -7.85 14.63 -3.68
CA GLY A 137 -8.59 14.35 -4.91
C GLY A 137 -8.06 13.16 -5.74
N TYR A 138 -6.87 12.65 -5.42
CA TYR A 138 -6.26 11.46 -6.03
C TYR A 138 -6.43 10.20 -5.17
N CYS A 139 -7.00 10.32 -3.96
CA CYS A 139 -7.07 9.24 -3.00
C CYS A 139 -8.47 8.61 -2.96
N THR A 140 -8.52 7.30 -2.85
CA THR A 140 -9.78 6.55 -2.75
C THR A 140 -10.38 6.56 -1.34
N VAL A 141 -9.60 6.84 -0.31
CA VAL A 141 -10.02 6.74 1.11
C VAL A 141 -11.27 7.56 1.41
N PRO A 142 -11.39 8.84 1.01
CA PRO A 142 -12.61 9.61 1.28
C PRO A 142 -13.88 8.99 0.71
N LYS A 143 -13.78 8.27 -0.42
CA LYS A 143 -14.91 7.58 -1.07
C LYS A 143 -15.22 6.24 -0.39
N LEU A 144 -14.21 5.49 0.02
CA LEU A 144 -14.37 4.13 0.55
C LEU A 144 -14.64 4.09 2.04
N GLU A 145 -13.96 4.94 2.81
CA GLU A 145 -13.94 4.87 4.27
C GLU A 145 -14.51 6.14 4.93
N GLY A 146 -14.60 7.26 4.17
CA GLY A 146 -15.14 8.52 4.65
C GLY A 146 -14.22 9.28 5.59
N ASP A 147 -14.82 9.95 6.58
CA ASP A 147 -14.12 10.71 7.60
C ASP A 147 -13.38 9.80 8.57
N MET A 148 -12.33 10.33 9.19
CA MET A 148 -11.53 9.57 10.14
C MET A 148 -12.34 9.19 11.38
N LYS A 149 -12.27 7.92 11.74
CA LYS A 149 -12.81 7.32 12.97
C LYS A 149 -11.66 6.65 13.71
N SER A 150 -11.19 7.29 14.79
CA SER A 150 -10.09 6.78 15.61
C SER A 150 -10.63 5.81 16.67
N PHE A 151 -9.96 4.66 16.83
CA PHE A 151 -10.26 3.74 17.91
C PHE A 151 -9.48 4.16 19.16
N GLN A 152 -10.14 4.14 20.30
CA GLN A 152 -9.52 4.52 21.57
C GLN A 152 -8.41 3.55 21.98
N SER A 153 -8.55 2.27 21.63
CA SER A 153 -7.63 1.19 21.98
C SER A 153 -7.63 0.10 20.90
N ILE A 154 -6.47 -0.53 20.69
CA ILE A 154 -6.30 -1.74 19.87
C ILE A 154 -5.88 -2.95 20.70
N LYS A 155 -5.83 -2.81 22.03
CA LYS A 155 -5.31 -3.83 22.96
C LYS A 155 -6.00 -5.18 22.79
N GLU A 156 -7.35 -5.19 22.74
CA GLU A 156 -8.12 -6.43 22.55
C GLU A 156 -7.74 -7.12 21.23
N THR A 157 -7.54 -6.36 20.15
CA THR A 157 -7.12 -6.92 18.85
C THR A 157 -5.71 -7.48 18.90
N LEU A 158 -4.79 -6.82 19.63
CA LEU A 158 -3.42 -7.32 19.82
C LEU A 158 -3.39 -8.63 20.63
N GLU A 159 -4.13 -8.68 21.75
CA GLU A 159 -4.25 -9.86 22.60
C GLU A 159 -4.91 -11.03 21.86
N TYR A 160 -5.98 -10.76 21.10
CA TYR A 160 -6.63 -11.76 20.25
C TYR A 160 -5.66 -12.27 19.17
N GLY A 161 -4.92 -11.36 18.53
CA GLY A 161 -3.93 -11.70 17.52
C GLY A 161 -2.85 -12.63 18.07
N LEU A 162 -2.38 -12.40 19.29
CA LEU A 162 -1.38 -13.27 19.92
C LEU A 162 -1.93 -14.67 20.27
N LYS A 163 -3.23 -14.79 20.57
CA LYS A 163 -3.89 -16.11 20.74
C LYS A 163 -3.96 -16.87 19.41
N GLU A 164 -4.27 -16.16 18.31
CA GLU A 164 -4.36 -16.76 16.97
C GLU A 164 -2.98 -17.08 16.36
N ILE A 165 -1.96 -16.30 16.70
CA ILE A 165 -0.56 -16.45 16.26
C ILE A 165 0.36 -16.36 17.49
N PRO A 166 0.53 -17.45 18.27
CA PRO A 166 1.38 -17.42 19.47
C PRO A 166 2.85 -17.09 19.20
N ASP A 167 3.32 -17.34 17.97
CA ASP A 167 4.66 -17.04 17.48
C ASP A 167 4.71 -15.78 16.61
N ALA A 168 3.81 -14.81 16.84
CA ALA A 168 3.79 -13.57 16.09
C ALA A 168 5.12 -12.81 16.18
N THR A 169 5.61 -12.35 15.04
CA THR A 169 6.91 -11.67 14.90
C THR A 169 6.78 -10.15 14.79
N GLY A 170 5.59 -9.60 14.89
CA GLY A 170 5.37 -8.15 14.88
C GLY A 170 3.91 -7.75 14.67
N VAL A 171 3.69 -6.45 14.79
CA VAL A 171 2.40 -5.77 14.57
C VAL A 171 2.51 -4.87 13.36
N VAL A 172 1.47 -4.85 12.51
CA VAL A 172 1.37 -3.93 11.37
C VAL A 172 0.09 -3.11 11.50
N LEU A 173 0.21 -1.79 11.49
CA LEU A 173 -0.93 -0.87 11.39
C LEU A 173 -1.10 -0.41 9.95
N TYR A 174 -2.30 -0.61 9.37
CA TYR A 174 -2.67 -0.15 8.04
C TYR A 174 -3.57 1.09 8.08
N ASP A 175 -3.20 2.06 8.89
CA ASP A 175 -3.90 3.33 8.96
C ASP A 175 -3.70 4.17 7.69
N ASN A 176 -4.63 5.07 7.40
CA ASN A 176 -4.52 6.01 6.29
C ASN A 176 -3.75 7.27 6.67
N ASN A 177 -3.89 7.73 7.92
CA ASN A 177 -3.13 8.86 8.48
C ASN A 177 -3.03 8.74 10.01
N PHE A 178 -2.12 7.89 10.47
CA PHE A 178 -1.90 7.65 11.91
C PHE A 178 -1.41 8.90 12.65
N THR A 179 -0.73 9.83 11.97
CA THR A 179 -0.29 11.11 12.56
C THR A 179 -1.43 12.08 12.94
N ALA A 180 -2.64 11.85 12.44
CA ALA A 180 -3.82 12.62 12.81
C ALA A 180 -4.74 11.87 13.79
N HIS A 181 -4.26 10.77 14.38
CA HIS A 181 -5.05 9.92 15.25
C HIS A 181 -5.39 10.61 16.58
N GLU A 182 -6.67 10.63 16.98
CA GLU A 182 -7.14 11.32 18.20
C GLU A 182 -6.52 10.73 19.48
N TYR A 183 -6.38 9.40 19.54
CA TYR A 183 -5.81 8.67 20.68
C TYR A 183 -4.38 8.19 20.39
N PHE A 184 -3.59 8.99 19.67
CA PHE A 184 -2.25 8.64 19.22
C PHE A 184 -1.36 8.09 20.34
N ASP A 185 -1.30 8.79 21.49
CA ASP A 185 -0.45 8.40 22.62
C ASP A 185 -0.87 7.04 23.22
N ASN A 186 -2.18 6.82 23.38
CA ASN A 186 -2.69 5.55 23.88
C ASN A 186 -2.27 4.39 22.98
N ILE A 187 -2.43 4.55 21.66
CA ILE A 187 -2.06 3.50 20.71
C ILE A 187 -0.55 3.24 20.73
N VAL A 188 0.27 4.30 20.82
CA VAL A 188 1.73 4.15 20.92
C VAL A 188 2.12 3.45 22.22
N ASP A 189 1.48 3.79 23.36
CA ASP A 189 1.70 3.10 24.63
C ASP A 189 1.36 1.60 24.54
N GLU A 190 0.21 1.26 23.97
CA GLU A 190 -0.20 -0.11 23.77
C GLU A 190 0.79 -0.90 22.88
N LEU A 191 1.26 -0.31 21.78
CA LEU A 191 2.26 -0.94 20.90
C LEU A 191 3.60 -1.13 21.60
N ARG A 192 4.07 -0.13 22.35
CA ARG A 192 5.32 -0.19 23.12
C ARG A 192 5.24 -1.29 24.18
N ASP A 193 4.17 -1.29 24.98
CA ASP A 193 3.98 -2.19 26.10
C ASP A 193 3.71 -3.63 25.63
N PHE A 194 3.11 -3.81 24.46
CA PHE A 194 2.97 -5.10 23.81
C PHE A 194 4.32 -5.71 23.40
N GLY A 195 5.32 -4.89 23.12
CA GLY A 195 6.73 -5.25 23.02
C GLY A 195 7.16 -5.95 21.72
N LEU A 196 6.26 -6.22 20.78
CA LEU A 196 6.59 -6.73 19.46
C LEU A 196 7.09 -5.61 18.52
N PRO A 197 7.93 -5.93 17.51
CA PRO A 197 8.29 -4.98 16.48
C PRO A 197 7.07 -4.46 15.72
N VAL A 198 7.06 -3.15 15.38
CA VAL A 198 5.93 -2.51 14.70
C VAL A 198 6.30 -2.02 13.31
N ASP A 199 5.35 -2.07 12.37
CA ASP A 199 5.39 -1.42 11.06
C ASP A 199 4.13 -0.56 10.91
N ILE A 200 4.29 0.76 10.87
CA ILE A 200 3.18 1.71 10.82
C ILE A 200 3.09 2.31 9.44
N HIS A 201 1.93 2.14 8.81
CA HIS A 201 1.59 2.72 7.52
C HIS A 201 0.77 4.00 7.70
N GLY A 202 0.75 4.84 6.65
CA GLY A 202 -0.09 6.03 6.58
C GLY A 202 0.34 7.13 7.55
N LEU A 203 1.40 7.84 7.19
CA LEU A 203 1.85 9.04 7.88
C LEU A 203 1.74 10.24 6.96
N HIS A 204 1.33 11.38 7.49
CA HIS A 204 1.24 12.61 6.73
C HIS A 204 2.26 13.64 7.23
N VAL A 205 3.09 14.19 6.32
CA VAL A 205 4.21 15.05 6.71
C VAL A 205 3.80 16.35 7.39
N SER A 206 2.63 16.92 7.05
CA SER A 206 2.16 18.17 7.68
C SER A 206 1.73 17.97 9.13
N ASP A 207 1.27 16.76 9.45
CA ASP A 207 0.75 16.41 10.78
C ASP A 207 1.85 15.87 11.69
N PHE A 208 3.01 15.49 11.11
CA PHE A 208 4.12 14.94 11.86
C PHE A 208 4.85 16.01 12.68
N THR A 209 4.71 15.95 14.00
CA THR A 209 5.27 16.91 14.97
C THR A 209 6.48 16.34 15.70
N GLU A 210 7.13 17.18 16.51
CA GLU A 210 8.20 16.76 17.41
C GLU A 210 7.72 15.73 18.43
N HIS A 211 6.51 15.89 18.94
CA HIS A 211 5.86 14.92 19.83
C HIS A 211 5.75 13.53 19.16
N HIS A 212 5.27 13.48 17.92
CA HIS A 212 5.20 12.21 17.18
C HIS A 212 6.58 11.54 17.04
N ALA A 213 7.62 12.35 16.77
CA ALA A 213 9.00 11.82 16.63
C ALA A 213 9.55 11.26 17.95
N GLN A 214 9.28 11.93 19.08
CA GLN A 214 9.64 11.44 20.41
C GLN A 214 8.97 10.10 20.69
N ARG A 215 7.68 10.01 20.50
CA ARG A 215 6.90 8.79 20.73
C ARG A 215 7.33 7.64 19.82
N PHE A 216 7.63 7.92 18.54
CA PHE A 216 8.12 6.92 17.59
C PHE A 216 9.52 6.39 17.93
N ALA A 217 10.35 7.18 18.62
CA ALA A 217 11.64 6.74 19.10
C ALA A 217 11.54 5.66 20.20
N GLU A 218 10.41 5.56 20.90
CA GLU A 218 10.16 4.57 21.95
C GLU A 218 9.80 3.18 21.38
N LEU A 219 9.40 3.11 20.09
CA LEU A 219 8.93 1.89 19.49
C LEU A 219 10.06 0.99 18.99
N LYS A 220 9.85 -0.31 19.07
CA LYS A 220 10.62 -1.30 18.31
C LYS A 220 10.13 -1.32 16.87
N TRP A 221 10.96 -0.90 15.92
CA TRP A 221 10.60 -0.94 14.52
C TRP A 221 11.01 -2.27 13.88
N GLY A 222 10.10 -2.87 13.12
CA GLY A 222 10.33 -4.11 12.37
C GLY A 222 9.46 -4.15 11.13
N ALA A 223 10.00 -4.64 10.03
CA ALA A 223 9.26 -4.70 8.77
C ALA A 223 8.11 -5.70 8.81
N GLN A 224 7.10 -5.43 7.98
CA GLN A 224 6.03 -6.38 7.70
C GLN A 224 6.58 -7.72 7.16
N HIS A 225 7.66 -7.67 6.39
CA HIS A 225 8.30 -8.84 5.78
C HIS A 225 9.54 -9.25 6.55
N GLU A 226 9.78 -10.55 6.64
CA GLU A 226 11.04 -11.10 7.15
C GLU A 226 12.21 -10.53 6.34
N ASN A 227 13.28 -10.14 7.03
CA ASN A 227 14.49 -9.53 6.46
C ASN A 227 14.26 -8.17 5.76
N GLY A 228 13.10 -7.55 5.92
CA GLY A 228 12.82 -6.21 5.41
C GLY A 228 13.26 -5.10 6.37
N THR A 229 13.28 -3.88 5.86
CA THR A 229 13.45 -2.67 6.68
C THR A 229 12.09 -2.06 6.98
N ALA A 230 11.84 -1.69 8.24
CA ALA A 230 10.67 -0.87 8.59
C ALA A 230 10.87 0.55 8.06
N TYR A 231 9.78 1.17 7.60
CA TYR A 231 9.82 2.52 7.07
C TYR A 231 8.73 3.39 7.67
N ASN A 232 9.08 4.61 8.05
CA ASN A 232 8.12 5.69 8.21
C ASN A 232 7.72 6.17 6.81
N ARG A 233 6.47 5.86 6.42
CA ARG A 233 5.95 6.08 5.07
C ARG A 233 5.17 7.38 5.00
N PHE A 234 5.83 8.41 4.52
CA PHE A 234 5.26 9.72 4.22
C PHE A 234 4.89 9.85 2.74
N SER A 235 4.37 11.02 2.35
CA SER A 235 4.22 11.40 0.96
C SER A 235 4.85 12.78 0.70
N PHE A 236 5.44 12.94 -0.50
CA PHE A 236 5.92 14.19 -1.04
C PHE A 236 5.25 14.46 -2.39
N ASP A 237 3.92 14.59 -2.36
CA ASP A 237 3.11 14.66 -3.58
C ASP A 237 3.14 16.03 -4.26
N PHE A 238 3.49 17.09 -3.53
CA PHE A 238 3.56 18.47 -4.04
C PHE A 238 4.82 19.18 -3.54
N VAL A 239 5.40 20.02 -4.38
CA VAL A 239 6.57 20.86 -4.02
C VAL A 239 6.30 21.69 -2.76
N GLY A 240 5.06 22.15 -2.56
CA GLY A 240 4.67 22.91 -1.36
C GLY A 240 4.88 22.19 -0.02
N TYR A 241 5.03 20.85 -0.03
CA TYR A 241 5.33 20.07 1.18
C TYR A 241 6.83 20.02 1.55
N GLU A 242 7.71 20.70 0.81
CA GLU A 242 9.17 20.71 1.04
C GLU A 242 9.53 20.92 2.50
N LYS A 243 9.02 21.99 3.13
CA LYS A 243 9.33 22.33 4.53
C LYS A 243 8.86 21.25 5.51
N HIS A 244 7.71 20.62 5.24
CA HIS A 244 7.17 19.56 6.10
C HIS A 244 7.99 18.28 5.98
N VAL A 245 8.38 17.89 4.75
CA VAL A 245 9.24 16.72 4.52
C VAL A 245 10.60 16.92 5.16
N LYS A 246 11.21 18.09 4.99
CA LYS A 246 12.49 18.45 5.62
C LYS A 246 12.39 18.33 7.14
N ARG A 247 11.39 18.95 7.75
CA ARG A 247 11.16 18.89 9.20
C ARG A 247 10.98 17.44 9.69
N ALA A 248 10.19 16.63 8.98
CA ALA A 248 9.97 15.24 9.34
C ALA A 248 11.28 14.42 9.29
N LEU A 249 12.13 14.68 8.29
CA LEU A 249 13.46 14.05 8.17
C LEU A 249 14.41 14.48 9.31
N GLU A 250 14.48 15.78 9.60
CA GLU A 250 15.27 16.35 10.70
C GLU A 250 14.85 15.78 12.07
N LEU A 251 13.54 15.69 12.33
CA LEU A 251 13.00 15.10 13.55
C LEU A 251 13.31 13.61 13.64
N SER A 252 13.19 12.88 12.53
CA SER A 252 13.52 11.46 12.49
C SER A 252 14.98 11.19 12.80
N GLU A 253 15.90 12.08 12.36
CA GLU A 253 17.31 12.00 12.70
C GLU A 253 17.61 12.48 14.12
N LYS A 254 17.02 13.59 14.55
CA LYS A 254 17.18 14.15 15.92
C LYS A 254 16.82 13.11 16.99
N TYR A 255 15.71 12.42 16.83
CA TYR A 255 15.22 11.41 17.78
C TYR A 255 15.68 9.99 17.47
N LYS A 256 16.57 9.82 16.49
CA LYS A 256 17.17 8.52 16.13
C LYS A 256 16.15 7.41 15.90
N ILE A 257 15.03 7.75 15.21
CA ILE A 257 13.99 6.80 14.90
C ILE A 257 14.59 5.66 14.04
N LYS A 258 14.41 4.41 14.47
CA LYS A 258 15.05 3.24 13.83
C LYS A 258 14.45 2.85 12.48
N ALA A 259 13.22 3.29 12.17
CA ALA A 259 12.63 3.09 10.85
C ALA A 259 13.34 3.94 9.78
N GLY A 260 13.46 3.40 8.57
CA GLY A 260 13.95 4.18 7.42
C GLY A 260 12.98 5.30 7.04
N PHE A 261 13.45 6.32 6.33
CA PHE A 261 12.62 7.42 5.85
C PHE A 261 12.20 7.16 4.41
N PHE A 262 10.89 7.11 4.18
CA PHE A 262 10.30 6.75 2.89
C PHE A 262 9.26 7.78 2.49
N CYS A 263 9.28 8.19 1.20
CA CYS A 263 8.26 9.08 0.65
C CYS A 263 7.66 8.53 -0.63
N TYR A 264 6.35 8.45 -0.69
CA TYR A 264 5.64 8.34 -1.95
C TYR A 264 5.81 9.63 -2.76
N LEU A 265 5.99 9.49 -4.06
CA LEU A 265 6.14 10.60 -4.99
C LEU A 265 5.09 10.47 -6.09
N LEU A 266 3.91 11.06 -5.87
CA LEU A 266 2.83 11.05 -6.85
C LEU A 266 3.29 11.77 -8.14
N PHE A 267 3.00 11.18 -9.30
CA PHE A 267 3.26 11.79 -10.60
C PHE A 267 2.16 11.45 -11.61
N ASN A 268 2.13 12.14 -12.74
CA ASN A 268 1.12 11.98 -13.78
C ASN A 268 -0.29 12.43 -13.34
N TRP A 269 -0.38 13.42 -12.44
CA TRP A 269 -1.66 14.00 -11.99
C TRP A 269 -1.74 15.48 -12.39
N LYS A 270 -1.73 16.40 -11.43
CA LYS A 270 -1.71 17.87 -11.66
C LYS A 270 -0.30 18.44 -11.65
N ASP A 271 0.69 17.64 -11.35
CA ASP A 271 2.11 17.98 -11.40
C ASP A 271 2.66 17.96 -12.84
N SER A 272 3.89 18.43 -12.99
CA SER A 272 4.64 18.36 -14.24
C SER A 272 5.88 17.47 -14.07
N PRO A 273 6.52 17.00 -15.15
CA PRO A 273 7.83 16.34 -15.09
C PRO A 273 8.88 17.18 -14.36
N HIS A 274 8.83 18.51 -14.51
CA HIS A 274 9.71 19.42 -13.77
C HIS A 274 9.43 19.41 -12.26
N ASP A 275 8.15 19.42 -11.83
CA ASP A 275 7.79 19.33 -10.41
C ASP A 275 8.21 17.98 -9.82
N PHE A 276 8.09 16.89 -10.58
CA PHE A 276 8.53 15.57 -10.18
C PHE A 276 10.05 15.54 -9.96
N TRP A 277 10.84 15.99 -10.95
CA TRP A 277 12.29 16.11 -10.84
C TRP A 277 12.71 17.04 -9.68
N LYS A 278 12.07 18.20 -9.57
CA LYS A 278 12.34 19.16 -8.48
C LYS A 278 12.18 18.54 -7.10
N ARG A 279 11.16 17.71 -6.87
CA ARG A 279 10.97 17.01 -5.59
C ARG A 279 12.10 16.01 -5.30
N ILE A 280 12.66 15.36 -6.31
CA ILE A 280 13.84 14.49 -6.16
C ILE A 280 15.06 15.33 -5.76
N ILE A 281 15.32 16.45 -6.43
CA ILE A 281 16.45 17.35 -6.11
C ILE A 281 16.33 17.94 -4.70
N LEU A 282 15.14 18.39 -4.32
CA LEU A 282 14.87 18.91 -2.98
C LEU A 282 15.11 17.82 -1.92
N SER A 283 14.65 16.60 -2.17
CA SER A 283 14.89 15.47 -1.26
C SER A 283 16.38 15.14 -1.15
N GLN A 284 17.15 15.23 -2.25
CA GLN A 284 18.62 15.05 -2.19
C GLN A 284 19.30 16.12 -1.35
N ARG A 285 18.89 17.39 -1.49
CA ARG A 285 19.41 18.47 -0.64
C ARG A 285 19.16 18.20 0.84
N MET A 286 17.96 17.74 1.19
CA MET A 286 17.64 17.36 2.57
C MET A 286 18.54 16.21 3.06
N VAL A 287 18.82 15.22 2.22
CA VAL A 287 19.75 14.13 2.54
C VAL A 287 21.17 14.66 2.80
N ASP A 288 21.65 15.58 1.98
CA ASP A 288 22.97 16.18 2.13
C ASP A 288 23.10 17.01 3.43
N GLU A 289 22.04 17.73 3.80
CA GLU A 289 21.98 18.56 4.99
C GLU A 289 21.82 17.74 6.29
N VAL A 290 20.99 16.70 6.26
CA VAL A 290 20.62 15.91 7.45
C VAL A 290 21.49 14.66 7.63
N GLY A 291 22.07 14.14 6.54
CA GLY A 291 22.87 12.91 6.55
C GLY A 291 22.06 11.61 6.59
N ARG A 292 20.73 11.68 6.50
CA ARG A 292 19.85 10.52 6.57
C ARG A 292 19.35 10.12 5.19
N THR A 293 19.49 8.83 4.84
CA THR A 293 18.99 8.26 3.58
C THR A 293 17.46 8.40 3.46
N VAL A 294 17.01 8.79 2.28
CA VAL A 294 15.58 8.88 1.90
C VAL A 294 15.31 7.92 0.74
N PHE A 295 14.25 7.14 0.87
CA PHE A 295 13.76 6.27 -0.19
C PHE A 295 12.52 6.90 -0.81
N LEU A 296 12.60 7.27 -2.10
CA LEU A 296 11.46 7.79 -2.84
C LEU A 296 10.81 6.66 -3.62
N PHE A 297 9.49 6.59 -3.58
CA PHE A 297 8.69 5.64 -4.35
C PHE A 297 7.79 6.39 -5.33
N PRO A 298 8.17 6.46 -6.61
CA PRO A 298 7.32 7.06 -7.63
C PRO A 298 6.00 6.29 -7.75
N GLN A 299 4.90 7.00 -7.57
CA GLN A 299 3.56 6.46 -7.67
C GLN A 299 2.81 7.13 -8.82
N ARG A 300 2.57 6.39 -9.89
CA ARG A 300 1.80 6.87 -11.03
C ARG A 300 0.34 7.05 -10.62
N PHE A 301 -0.20 8.24 -10.87
CA PHE A 301 -1.63 8.45 -10.76
C PHE A 301 -2.36 7.77 -11.93
N GLU A 302 -3.42 7.09 -11.59
CA GLU A 302 -4.42 6.55 -12.52
C GLU A 302 -5.80 6.85 -11.97
N PRO A 303 -6.76 7.34 -12.79
CA PRO A 303 -8.12 7.62 -12.33
C PRO A 303 -8.77 6.42 -11.66
N LEU A 304 -9.38 6.64 -10.51
CA LEU A 304 -9.94 5.57 -9.69
C LEU A 304 -11.27 5.03 -10.22
N ASN A 305 -11.93 5.78 -11.11
CA ASN A 305 -13.28 5.53 -11.62
C ASN A 305 -13.35 5.47 -13.14
N SER A 306 -12.29 5.05 -13.80
CA SER A 306 -12.25 4.91 -15.27
C SER A 306 -11.72 3.55 -15.67
N LEU A 307 -12.42 2.87 -16.57
CA LEU A 307 -11.97 1.60 -17.15
C LEU A 307 -10.72 1.76 -18.03
N GLU A 308 -10.50 2.95 -18.59
CA GLU A 308 -9.35 3.30 -19.42
C GLU A 308 -8.18 3.90 -18.64
N ARG A 309 -8.22 3.77 -17.32
CA ARG A 309 -7.24 4.34 -16.38
C ARG A 309 -5.78 4.09 -16.74
N ASN A 310 -5.46 2.93 -17.31
CA ASN A 310 -4.09 2.58 -17.69
C ASN A 310 -3.56 3.46 -18.85
N ASN A 311 -4.46 4.07 -19.62
CA ASN A 311 -4.14 4.96 -20.72
C ASN A 311 -4.14 6.44 -20.31
N TYR A 312 -4.46 6.72 -19.04
CA TYR A 312 -4.49 8.09 -18.55
C TYR A 312 -3.10 8.72 -18.55
N ILE A 313 -3.04 9.90 -19.14
CA ILE A 313 -1.88 10.79 -19.14
C ILE A 313 -2.34 12.14 -18.61
N GLY A 314 -1.66 12.64 -17.59
CA GLY A 314 -1.94 13.95 -16.99
C GLY A 314 -1.64 15.10 -17.98
N ASP A 315 -2.35 16.22 -17.84
CA ASP A 315 -2.33 17.34 -18.79
C ASP A 315 -0.92 17.89 -19.12
N LYS A 316 0.00 17.78 -18.17
CA LYS A 316 1.39 18.27 -18.32
C LYS A 316 2.39 17.15 -18.63
N TRP A 317 1.91 15.93 -18.85
CA TRP A 317 2.70 14.75 -19.13
C TRP A 317 2.47 14.28 -20.56
N ASN A 318 3.34 13.43 -21.05
CA ASN A 318 3.12 12.65 -22.28
C ASN A 318 3.47 11.19 -22.03
N ASP A 319 3.06 10.31 -22.94
CA ASP A 319 3.20 8.87 -22.78
C ASP A 319 4.66 8.43 -22.66
N ASP A 320 5.59 9.05 -23.39
CA ASP A 320 7.01 8.71 -23.31
C ASP A 320 7.60 9.05 -21.94
N LEU A 321 7.26 10.20 -21.38
CA LEU A 321 7.73 10.61 -20.06
C LEU A 321 7.14 9.73 -18.97
N VAL A 322 5.84 9.41 -19.02
CA VAL A 322 5.21 8.52 -18.06
C VAL A 322 5.85 7.12 -18.11
N ARG A 323 5.99 6.56 -19.32
CA ARG A 323 6.64 5.25 -19.50
C ARG A 323 8.09 5.25 -19.04
N GLY A 324 8.82 6.33 -19.39
CA GLY A 324 10.22 6.46 -19.02
C GLY A 324 10.43 6.52 -17.52
N VAL A 325 9.63 7.30 -16.78
CA VAL A 325 9.67 7.34 -15.32
C VAL A 325 9.36 5.96 -14.72
N VAL A 326 8.30 5.28 -15.23
CA VAL A 326 7.95 3.92 -14.75
C VAL A 326 9.11 2.95 -14.96
N LYS A 327 9.75 2.97 -16.12
CA LYS A 327 10.90 2.07 -16.41
C LYS A 327 12.13 2.45 -15.59
N LEU A 328 12.39 3.74 -15.41
CA LEU A 328 13.50 4.25 -14.61
C LEU A 328 13.43 3.72 -13.16
N TYR A 329 12.31 3.89 -12.47
CA TYR A 329 12.24 3.41 -11.10
C TYR A 329 12.09 1.88 -10.99
N THR A 330 11.52 1.23 -12.00
CA THR A 330 11.50 -0.24 -12.08
C THR A 330 12.91 -0.80 -12.22
N PHE A 331 13.76 -0.15 -13.02
CA PHE A 331 15.18 -0.46 -13.14
C PHE A 331 15.89 -0.36 -11.78
N MET A 332 15.50 0.58 -10.94
CA MET A 332 16.02 0.77 -9.59
C MET A 332 15.29 -0.08 -8.52
N HIS A 333 14.67 -1.19 -8.91
CA HIS A 333 13.92 -2.10 -8.02
C HIS A 333 12.72 -1.44 -7.30
N GLY A 334 12.12 -0.44 -7.91
CA GLY A 334 10.92 0.23 -7.42
C GLY A 334 11.17 1.47 -6.54
N PHE A 335 12.43 1.77 -6.17
CA PHE A 335 12.77 2.89 -5.31
C PHE A 335 13.84 3.78 -5.94
N ILE A 336 13.82 5.05 -5.59
CA ILE A 336 14.91 5.99 -5.84
C ILE A 336 15.63 6.21 -4.49
N PRO A 337 16.73 5.50 -4.20
CA PRO A 337 17.47 5.65 -2.95
C PRO A 337 18.36 6.88 -3.00
N LEU A 338 18.04 7.90 -2.20
CA LEU A 338 18.85 9.10 -2.07
C LEU A 338 19.80 8.96 -0.90
N THR A 339 21.10 9.04 -1.21
CA THR A 339 22.20 8.95 -0.25
C THR A 339 23.17 10.11 -0.44
N THR A 340 24.05 10.35 0.53
CA THR A 340 25.10 11.38 0.43
C THR A 340 26.09 11.14 -0.73
N THR A 341 26.20 9.90 -1.21
CA THR A 341 27.09 9.57 -2.35
C THR A 341 26.54 9.98 -3.71
N ARG A 342 25.23 10.29 -3.80
CA ARG A 342 24.54 10.72 -5.02
C ARG A 342 24.67 9.79 -6.24
N ASN A 343 25.05 8.53 -6.07
CA ASN A 343 25.29 7.57 -7.15
C ASN A 343 24.10 7.40 -8.12
N ILE A 344 22.89 7.67 -7.64
CA ILE A 344 21.67 7.55 -8.42
C ILE A 344 21.53 8.64 -9.51
N PHE A 345 22.23 9.79 -9.35
CA PHE A 345 22.07 10.93 -10.27
C PHE A 345 22.65 10.67 -11.67
N ARG A 346 23.51 9.69 -11.84
CA ARG A 346 23.89 9.19 -13.18
C ARG A 346 22.69 8.70 -14.01
N TRP A 347 21.58 8.30 -13.34
CA TRP A 347 20.36 7.82 -13.94
C TRP A 347 19.23 8.86 -13.94
N ILE A 348 19.16 9.66 -12.87
CA ILE A 348 18.18 10.74 -12.70
C ILE A 348 18.58 11.97 -13.53
N GLY A 349 19.87 12.29 -13.60
CA GLY A 349 20.39 13.53 -14.15
C GLY A 349 20.60 14.60 -13.08
N TYR A 350 21.62 15.43 -13.27
CA TYR A 350 21.95 16.57 -12.39
C TYR A 350 21.22 17.85 -12.80
N SER A 351 20.74 17.94 -14.05
CA SER A 351 19.88 19.00 -14.56
C SER A 351 18.53 18.44 -15.01
N TYR A 352 17.56 19.33 -15.24
CA TYR A 352 16.25 18.93 -15.73
C TYR A 352 16.33 18.40 -17.16
N GLU A 353 17.21 18.96 -17.98
CA GLU A 353 17.46 18.51 -19.36
C GLU A 353 18.02 17.08 -19.37
N GLU A 354 19.03 16.79 -18.53
CA GLU A 354 19.58 15.44 -18.38
C GLU A 354 18.50 14.45 -17.87
N PHE A 355 17.64 14.89 -16.95
CA PHE A 355 16.51 14.09 -16.49
C PHE A 355 15.59 13.72 -17.65
N LEU A 356 15.18 14.68 -18.45
CA LEU A 356 14.31 14.43 -19.61
C LEU A 356 14.96 13.46 -20.60
N ASP A 357 16.24 13.68 -20.93
CA ASP A 357 16.99 12.81 -21.85
C ASP A 357 17.05 11.37 -21.33
N ASN A 358 17.36 11.20 -20.05
CA ASN A 358 17.41 9.89 -19.41
C ASN A 358 16.04 9.21 -19.42
N VAL A 359 14.98 9.91 -19.02
CA VAL A 359 13.61 9.38 -19.01
C VAL A 359 13.17 8.97 -20.43
N ILE A 360 13.47 9.76 -21.46
CA ILE A 360 13.16 9.42 -22.85
C ILE A 360 13.95 8.19 -23.30
N LYS A 361 15.24 8.09 -22.98
CA LYS A 361 16.03 6.87 -23.24
C LYS A 361 15.39 5.64 -22.59
N PHE A 362 14.99 5.72 -21.33
CA PHE A 362 14.28 4.62 -20.66
C PHE A 362 12.95 4.29 -21.34
N SER A 363 12.21 5.27 -21.90
CA SER A 363 10.93 5.02 -22.57
C SER A 363 11.07 4.08 -23.77
N THR A 364 12.18 4.14 -24.49
CA THR A 364 12.44 3.37 -25.72
C THR A 364 12.96 1.96 -25.47
N VAL A 365 13.44 1.64 -24.26
CA VAL A 365 14.01 0.33 -23.93
C VAL A 365 12.96 -0.77 -24.01
N ARG A 366 13.14 -1.77 -24.89
CA ARG A 366 12.29 -2.96 -25.01
C ARG A 366 12.87 -4.10 -24.15
N GLY A 367 12.16 -4.44 -23.09
CA GLY A 367 12.46 -5.62 -22.24
C GLY A 367 13.62 -5.41 -21.25
N TYR A 368 13.40 -5.74 -19.98
CA TYR A 368 14.40 -5.67 -18.92
C TYR A 368 15.14 -7.00 -18.78
N ARG A 369 16.40 -7.05 -19.24
CA ARG A 369 17.40 -7.93 -18.62
C ARG A 369 18.52 -7.04 -18.09
N LEU A 370 18.56 -6.88 -16.77
CA LEU A 370 19.70 -6.27 -16.08
C LEU A 370 20.98 -7.02 -16.43
N ASN A 371 21.92 -6.34 -17.05
CA ASN A 371 23.28 -6.81 -17.09
C ASN A 371 23.87 -6.59 -15.68
N LYS A 372 23.79 -7.60 -14.82
CA LYS A 372 24.20 -7.56 -13.40
C LYS A 372 25.68 -7.22 -13.19
N LYS A 373 26.50 -7.18 -14.24
CA LYS A 373 27.96 -7.06 -14.14
C LYS A 373 28.51 -5.63 -14.34
N SER A 374 27.84 -4.73 -15.04
CA SER A 374 28.43 -3.42 -15.35
C SER A 374 27.86 -2.24 -14.55
N GLY A 375 26.66 -2.36 -13.98
CA GLY A 375 26.00 -1.23 -13.33
C GLY A 375 25.73 -0.04 -14.26
N GLU A 376 25.88 -0.22 -15.58
CA GLU A 376 25.61 0.79 -16.62
C GLU A 376 24.22 0.60 -17.21
N PRO A 377 23.57 1.70 -17.70
CA PRO A 377 22.32 1.56 -18.45
C PRO A 377 22.56 0.62 -19.62
N PRO A 378 21.57 -0.19 -20.00
CA PRO A 378 21.68 -0.93 -21.23
C PRO A 378 21.95 0.05 -22.37
N SER A 379 23.08 -0.12 -23.06
CA SER A 379 23.29 0.59 -24.33
C SER A 379 22.17 0.18 -25.29
N THR A 380 21.70 1.09 -26.11
CA THR A 380 20.70 0.79 -27.13
C THR A 380 21.11 -0.37 -28.03
N ASP A 381 22.40 -0.68 -28.12
CA ASP A 381 22.99 -1.73 -28.94
C ASP A 381 22.94 -3.14 -28.31
N SER A 382 22.65 -3.27 -27.02
CA SER A 382 22.55 -4.57 -26.32
C SER A 382 21.11 -5.11 -26.21
N LEU A 383 20.17 -4.50 -26.90
CA LEU A 383 18.74 -4.78 -26.81
C LEU A 383 18.14 -5.43 -28.06
N TYR A 384 18.98 -5.93 -28.98
CA TYR A 384 18.60 -6.75 -30.13
C TYR A 384 18.89 -8.21 -29.95
#